data_c76918b3934d6e1a2c1b36436386ccfb
#
_entry.id   c76918b3934d6e1a2c1b36436386ccfb
#
_cell.length_a   1.000
_cell.length_b   1.000
_cell.length_c   1.000
_cell.angle_alpha   90.00
_cell.angle_beta   90.00
_cell.angle_gamma   90.00
#
_symmetry.space_group_name_H-M   'P 1'
#
loop_
_entity.id
_entity.type
_entity.pdbx_description
1 polymer ?
#
loop_
_entity_poly.entity_id
_entity_poly.type
_entity_poly.pdbx_seq_one_letter_code
_entity_poly.pdbx_strand_id
1 'polypeptide(L)' 'MFFKSISGTCYHVTNEERAEKMKGLWGYEVITKEEFDSWCKSRRFTADEFTIK' A
#
# COMPACT_ATOMS: atom_id res chain seq x y z
N MET A 1 -4.45 1.92 5.98
CA MET A 1 -4.19 2.84 4.84
C MET A 1 -3.48 2.10 3.72
N PHE A 2 -3.68 2.58 2.52
CA PHE A 2 -3.07 1.98 1.33
C PHE A 2 -2.06 2.96 0.75
N PHE A 3 -0.91 2.44 0.34
CA PHE A 3 0.18 3.25 -0.20
C PHE A 3 0.73 2.64 -1.48
N LYS A 4 1.29 3.50 -2.31
CA LYS A 4 1.99 3.09 -3.52
C LYS A 4 3.40 3.68 -3.46
N SER A 5 4.40 2.83 -3.64
CA SER A 5 5.79 3.28 -3.65
C SER A 5 6.17 3.86 -5.01
N ILE A 6 7.31 4.54 -5.04
CA ILE A 6 7.85 5.11 -6.28
C ILE A 6 8.16 4.02 -7.31
N SER A 7 8.43 2.80 -6.86
CA SER A 7 8.66 1.66 -7.75
C SER A 7 7.39 1.06 -8.34
N GLY A 8 6.22 1.54 -7.89
CA GLY A 8 4.94 1.05 -8.36
C GLY A 8 4.34 -0.07 -7.53
N THR A 9 4.98 -0.45 -6.43
CA THR A 9 4.47 -1.49 -5.53
C THR A 9 3.47 -0.89 -4.56
N CYS A 10 2.30 -1.54 -4.42
CA CYS A 10 1.27 -1.09 -3.50
C CYS A 10 1.34 -1.87 -2.19
N TYR A 11 0.95 -1.23 -1.09
CA TYR A 11 0.97 -1.83 0.24
C TYR A 11 -0.29 -1.48 1.00
N HIS A 12 -0.73 -2.41 1.83
CA HIS A 12 -1.81 -2.18 2.78
C HIS A 12 -1.20 -2.13 4.19
N VAL A 13 -1.26 -0.98 4.83
CA VAL A 13 -0.71 -0.78 6.18
C VAL A 13 -1.85 -0.74 7.17
N THR A 14 -1.92 -1.74 8.05
CA THR A 14 -2.98 -1.84 9.07
C THR A 14 -2.62 -1.14 10.37
N ASN A 15 -1.34 -0.95 10.65
CA ASN A 15 -0.87 -0.27 11.85
C ASN A 15 -0.92 1.24 11.65
N GLU A 16 -1.72 1.94 12.43
CA GLU A 16 -1.91 3.39 12.32
C GLU A 16 -0.62 4.18 12.50
N GLU A 17 0.22 3.78 13.43
CA GLU A 17 1.49 4.47 13.67
C GLU A 17 2.42 4.36 12.46
N ARG A 18 2.49 3.17 11.87
CA ARG A 18 3.29 2.96 10.65
C ARG A 18 2.72 3.74 9.48
N ALA A 19 1.40 3.76 9.36
CA ALA A 19 0.73 4.51 8.31
C ALA A 19 1.05 6.01 8.40
N GLU A 20 1.01 6.56 9.60
CA GLU A 20 1.34 7.97 9.83
C GLU A 20 2.79 8.28 9.45
N LYS A 21 3.72 7.40 9.80
CA LYS A 21 5.13 7.54 9.43
C LYS A 21 5.32 7.47 7.92
N MET A 22 4.68 6.51 7.26
CA MET A 22 4.79 6.34 5.82
C MET A 22 4.20 7.52 5.04
N LYS A 23 3.16 8.13 5.58
CA LYS A 23 2.56 9.33 5.00
C LYS A 23 3.58 10.47 4.83
N GLY A 24 4.50 10.59 5.76
CA GLY A 24 5.52 11.62 5.74
C GLY A 24 6.80 11.23 5.01
N LEU A 25 6.93 9.98 4.60
CA LEU A 25 8.12 9.51 3.91
C LEU A 25 8.08 9.85 2.43
N TRP A 26 9.23 10.25 1.89
CA TRP A 26 9.37 10.47 0.47
C TRP A 26 9.27 9.13 -0.28
N GLY A 27 8.60 9.14 -1.42
CA GLY A 27 8.49 7.96 -2.25
C GLY A 27 7.24 7.10 -1.99
N TYR A 28 6.37 7.54 -1.10
CA TYR A 28 5.09 6.86 -0.85
C TYR A 28 3.93 7.79 -1.11
N GLU A 29 2.91 7.28 -1.79
CA GLU A 29 1.69 8.01 -2.11
C GLU A 29 0.50 7.28 -1.51
N VAL A 30 -0.42 8.01 -0.89
CA VAL A 30 -1.66 7.43 -0.37
C VAL A 30 -2.59 7.12 -1.53
N ILE A 31 -3.08 5.89 -1.58
CA ILE A 31 -4.01 5.45 -2.62
C ILE A 31 -5.28 4.91 -1.99
N THR A 32 -6.27 4.59 -2.81
CA THR A 32 -7.54 4.01 -2.34
C THR A 32 -7.43 2.49 -2.26
N LYS A 33 -8.35 1.88 -1.51
CA LYS A 33 -8.48 0.43 -1.45
C LYS A 33 -8.71 -0.16 -2.84
N GLU A 34 -9.51 0.52 -3.64
CA GLU A 34 -9.82 0.07 -5.00
C GLU A 34 -8.58 0.01 -5.87
N GLU A 35 -7.71 1.00 -5.77
CA GLU A 35 -6.45 1.01 -6.50
C GLU A 35 -5.55 -0.14 -6.07
N PHE A 36 -5.46 -0.39 -4.76
CA PHE A 36 -4.70 -1.50 -4.22
C PHE A 36 -5.23 -2.85 -4.72
N ASP A 37 -6.55 -3.06 -4.62
CA ASP A 37 -7.18 -4.29 -5.07
C ASP A 37 -6.97 -4.52 -6.58
N SER A 38 -7.11 -3.47 -7.37
CA SER A 38 -6.89 -3.52 -8.82
C SER A 38 -5.45 -3.91 -9.14
N TRP A 39 -4.49 -3.33 -8.42
CA TRP A 39 -3.08 -3.65 -8.59
C TRP A 39 -2.80 -5.12 -8.27
N CYS A 40 -3.36 -5.63 -7.17
CA CYS A 40 -3.19 -7.03 -6.77
C CYS A 40 -3.78 -7.97 -7.82
N LYS A 41 -4.99 -7.70 -8.29
CA LYS A 41 -5.63 -8.51 -9.33
C LYS A 41 -4.84 -8.53 -10.62
N SER A 42 -4.35 -7.38 -11.04
CA SER A 42 -3.57 -7.24 -12.26
C SER A 42 -2.29 -8.08 -12.23
N ARG A 43 -1.71 -8.22 -11.04
CA ARG A 43 -0.46 -8.95 -10.83
C ARG A 43 -0.65 -10.36 -10.28
N ARG A 44 -1.91 -10.73 -10.00
CA ARG A 44 -2.28 -12.01 -9.39
C ARG A 44 -1.63 -12.21 -8.02
N PHE A 45 -1.50 -11.13 -7.27
CA PHE A 45 -1.03 -11.17 -5.90
C PHE A 45 -2.21 -11.24 -4.94
N THR A 46 -1.98 -11.79 -3.75
CA THR A 46 -2.96 -11.75 -2.67
C THR A 46 -2.70 -10.50 -1.84
N ALA A 47 -3.74 -9.93 -1.26
CA ALA A 47 -3.62 -8.74 -0.43
C ALA A 47 -2.70 -8.97 0.77
N ASP A 48 -2.73 -10.17 1.34
CA ASP A 48 -1.92 -10.54 2.51
C ASP A 48 -0.42 -10.45 2.26
N GLU A 49 0.03 -10.73 1.03
CA GLU A 49 1.44 -10.67 0.67
C GLU A 49 2.01 -9.25 0.83
N PHE A 50 1.17 -8.25 0.68
CA PHE A 50 1.57 -6.84 0.74
C PHE A 50 0.95 -6.08 1.91
N THR A 51 0.50 -6.82 2.92
CA THR A 51 -0.05 -6.22 4.13
C THR A 51 1.06 -6.05 5.18
N ILE A 52 1.21 -4.82 5.66
CA ILE A 52 2.18 -4.46 6.72
C ILE A 52 1.41 -4.26 8.01
N LYS A 53 1.75 -5.04 9.02
CA LYS A 53 1.09 -4.98 10.34
C LYS A 53 1.88 -4.19 11.35
#